data_7899f8ca46a0ded85e26a5570a512dcd
#
_entry.id   7899f8ca46a0ded85e26a5570a512dcd
#
_cell.length_a   1.000
_cell.length_b   1.000
_cell.length_c   1.000
_cell.angle_alpha   90.00
_cell.angle_beta   90.00
_cell.angle_gamma   90.00
#
_symmetry.space_group_name_H-M   'P 1'
#
loop_
_entity.id
_entity.type
_entity.pdbx_description
1 polymer ?
#
loop_
_entity_poly.entity_id
_entity_poly.type
_entity_poly.pdbx_seq_one_letter_code
_entity_poly.pdbx_strand_id
1 'polypeptide(L)'
;MNRLKPHLALLVCNVLWAMDYPFYNIVLPHYVHPMAMVSASLVATALFSLVPLLWQKAEKVERADIRKLIGAALLIGVLRKVFIMYGLSMTSPIDGSIIDTIVPLLVLALSVLLGMDRFTRL
;
A
#
# COMPACT_ATOMS: atom_id res chain seq x y z
N MET A 1 28.92 -10.03 5.17
CA MET A 1 27.49 -10.14 4.91
C MET A 1 27.19 -9.43 3.60
N ASN A 2 26.64 -10.15 2.62
CA ASN A 2 26.40 -9.59 1.27
C ASN A 2 25.33 -8.49 1.33
N ARG A 3 25.75 -7.24 1.31
CA ARG A 3 24.86 -6.06 1.26
C ARG A 3 24.05 -5.98 -0.04
N LEU A 4 24.44 -6.74 -1.08
CA LEU A 4 23.74 -6.82 -2.36
C LEU A 4 22.32 -7.42 -2.27
N LYS A 5 22.11 -8.42 -1.43
CA LYS A 5 20.79 -9.11 -1.32
C LYS A 5 19.65 -8.15 -0.94
N PRO A 6 19.78 -7.30 0.12
CA PRO A 6 18.71 -6.37 0.47
C PRO A 6 18.48 -5.29 -0.61
N HIS A 7 19.54 -4.83 -1.28
CA HIS A 7 19.38 -3.87 -2.37
C HIS A 7 18.68 -4.47 -3.59
N LEU A 8 19.01 -5.71 -3.96
CA LEU A 8 18.31 -6.43 -5.02
C LEU A 8 16.83 -6.66 -4.67
N ALA A 9 16.54 -7.05 -3.41
CA ALA A 9 15.15 -7.22 -2.96
C ALA A 9 14.36 -5.92 -3.05
N LEU A 10 14.94 -4.80 -2.61
CA LEU A 10 14.32 -3.48 -2.73
C LEU A 10 14.09 -3.07 -4.19
N LEU A 11 15.05 -3.34 -5.06
CA LEU A 11 14.93 -3.04 -6.49
C LEU A 11 13.80 -3.83 -7.12
N VAL A 12 13.72 -5.14 -6.85
CA VAL A 12 12.62 -5.99 -7.34
C VAL A 12 11.27 -5.49 -6.84
N CYS A 13 11.15 -5.17 -5.55
CA CYS A 13 9.91 -4.60 -5.00
C CYS A 13 9.51 -3.30 -5.70
N ASN A 14 10.46 -2.39 -5.95
CA ASN A 14 10.18 -1.14 -6.64
C ASN A 14 9.75 -1.35 -8.09
N VAL A 15 10.38 -2.28 -8.81
CA VAL A 15 9.99 -2.62 -10.19
C VAL A 15 8.57 -3.20 -10.21
N LEU A 16 8.26 -4.15 -9.32
CA LEU A 16 6.93 -4.73 -9.21
C LEU A 16 5.88 -3.66 -8.90
N TRP A 17 6.18 -2.76 -7.98
CA TRP A 17 5.28 -1.65 -7.65
C TRP A 17 5.07 -0.69 -8.81
N ALA A 18 6.13 -0.35 -9.56
CA ALA A 18 6.02 0.52 -10.72
C ALA A 18 5.13 -0.09 -11.83
N MET A 19 5.05 -1.42 -11.93
CA MET A 19 4.18 -2.10 -12.89
C MET A 19 2.69 -2.08 -12.50
N ASP A 20 2.35 -1.83 -11.24
CA ASP A 20 0.96 -1.84 -10.75
C ASP A 20 0.08 -0.83 -11.50
N TYR A 21 0.53 0.41 -11.65
CA TYR A 21 -0.25 1.48 -12.26
C TYR A 21 -0.60 1.21 -13.74
N PRO A 22 0.36 0.88 -14.62
CA PRO A 22 0.06 0.50 -16.01
C PRO A 22 -0.87 -0.71 -16.07
N PHE A 23 -0.65 -1.72 -15.23
CA PHE A 23 -1.45 -2.93 -15.22
C PHE A 23 -2.91 -2.63 -14.85
N TYR A 24 -3.13 -1.88 -13.77
CA TYR A 24 -4.49 -1.49 -13.37
C TYR A 24 -5.19 -0.65 -14.43
N ASN A 25 -4.48 0.24 -15.11
CA ASN A 25 -5.09 1.07 -16.15
C ASN A 25 -5.47 0.28 -17.41
N ILE A 26 -4.73 -0.77 -17.75
CA ILE A 26 -5.09 -1.67 -18.85
C ILE A 26 -6.35 -2.48 -18.50
N VAL A 27 -6.45 -2.93 -17.25
CA VAL A 27 -7.54 -3.80 -16.79
C VAL A 27 -8.81 -2.99 -16.45
N LEU A 28 -8.64 -1.80 -15.88
CA LEU A 28 -9.71 -0.86 -15.52
C LEU A 28 -9.86 0.23 -16.59
N PRO A 29 -11.06 0.65 -16.93
CA PRO A 29 -12.38 0.13 -16.58
C PRO A 29 -12.90 -0.92 -17.58
N HIS A 30 -12.11 -1.28 -18.62
CA HIS A 30 -12.59 -2.00 -19.80
C HIS A 30 -12.93 -3.46 -19.55
N TYR A 31 -12.16 -4.14 -18.70
CA TYR A 31 -12.31 -5.58 -18.47
C TYR A 31 -12.93 -5.92 -17.12
N VAL A 32 -12.64 -5.12 -16.07
CA VAL A 32 -13.04 -5.44 -14.70
C VAL A 32 -13.54 -4.18 -13.99
N HIS A 33 -14.66 -4.33 -13.29
CA HIS A 33 -15.18 -3.25 -12.45
C HIS A 33 -14.24 -2.97 -11.27
N PRO A 34 -14.00 -1.68 -10.88
CA PRO A 34 -13.08 -1.33 -9.80
C PRO A 34 -13.31 -2.10 -8.49
N MET A 35 -14.58 -2.31 -8.09
CA MET A 35 -14.90 -3.08 -6.87
C MET A 35 -14.51 -4.55 -6.97
N ALA A 36 -14.63 -5.18 -8.14
CA ALA A 36 -14.20 -6.56 -8.33
C ALA A 36 -12.67 -6.67 -8.20
N MET A 37 -11.94 -5.67 -8.70
CA MET A 37 -10.49 -5.62 -8.55
C MET A 37 -10.06 -5.40 -7.10
N VAL A 38 -10.78 -4.54 -6.35
CA VAL A 38 -10.57 -4.37 -4.90
C VAL A 38 -10.76 -5.69 -4.17
N SER A 39 -11.89 -6.38 -4.39
CA SER A 39 -12.19 -7.63 -3.70
C SER A 39 -11.17 -8.72 -4.04
N ALA A 40 -10.81 -8.88 -5.31
CA ALA A 40 -9.79 -9.84 -5.74
C ALA A 40 -8.43 -9.56 -5.09
N SER A 41 -8.01 -8.30 -5.05
CA SER A 41 -6.74 -7.93 -4.43
C SER A 41 -6.74 -8.11 -2.91
N LEU A 42 -7.86 -7.88 -2.23
CA LEU A 42 -7.98 -8.13 -0.79
C LEU A 42 -7.92 -9.63 -0.47
N VAL A 43 -8.63 -10.45 -1.25
CA VAL A 43 -8.58 -11.91 -1.11
C VAL A 43 -7.17 -12.43 -1.37
N ALA A 44 -6.52 -11.99 -2.45
CA ALA A 44 -5.15 -12.37 -2.75
C ALA A 44 -4.20 -11.98 -1.62
N THR A 45 -4.30 -10.74 -1.12
CA THR A 45 -3.47 -10.27 0.00
C THR A 45 -3.71 -11.11 1.26
N ALA A 46 -4.96 -11.45 1.57
CA ALA A 46 -5.29 -12.30 2.71
C ALA A 46 -4.67 -13.70 2.57
N LEU A 47 -4.78 -14.31 1.39
CA LEU A 47 -4.20 -15.62 1.12
C LEU A 47 -2.67 -15.60 1.22
N PHE A 48 -2.02 -14.61 0.60
CA PHE A 48 -0.56 -14.48 0.66
C PHE A 48 -0.04 -14.17 2.06
N SER A 49 -0.80 -13.45 2.88
CA SER A 49 -0.42 -13.17 4.27
C SER A 49 -0.50 -14.39 5.18
N LEU A 50 -1.18 -15.46 4.78
CA LEU A 50 -1.16 -16.73 5.50
C LEU A 50 0.18 -17.47 5.34
N VAL A 51 0.91 -17.23 4.25
CA VAL A 51 2.18 -17.93 3.98
C VAL A 51 3.23 -17.69 5.08
N PRO A 52 3.53 -16.44 5.49
CA PRO A 52 4.45 -16.21 6.61
C PRO A 52 3.97 -16.77 7.95
N LEU A 53 2.65 -16.82 8.16
CA LEU A 53 2.06 -17.38 9.40
C LEU A 53 2.39 -18.87 9.57
N LEU A 54 2.62 -19.60 8.48
CA LEU A 54 3.00 -21.02 8.54
C LEU A 54 4.43 -21.24 9.08
N TRP A 55 5.28 -20.20 8.98
CA TRP A 55 6.70 -20.29 9.34
C TRP A 55 7.09 -19.42 10.53
N GLN A 56 6.28 -18.46 10.90
CA GLN A 56 6.54 -17.56 12.02
C GLN A 56 5.76 -18.02 13.28
N LYS A 57 6.41 -17.90 14.43
CA LYS A 57 5.73 -18.11 15.71
C LYS A 57 4.73 -16.97 15.93
N ALA A 58 3.49 -17.32 16.24
CA ALA A 58 2.46 -16.35 16.55
C ALA A 58 2.85 -15.56 17.81
N GLU A 59 3.02 -14.25 17.67
CA GLU A 59 3.14 -13.34 18.80
C GLU A 59 1.78 -13.06 19.43
N LYS A 60 1.73 -12.94 20.75
CA LYS A 60 0.51 -12.59 21.45
C LYS A 60 0.27 -11.10 21.30
N VAL A 61 -0.75 -10.74 20.51
CA VAL A 61 -1.18 -9.36 20.34
C VAL A 61 -2.11 -8.97 21.49
N GLU A 62 -1.86 -7.85 22.13
CA GLU A 62 -2.73 -7.32 23.19
C GLU A 62 -4.10 -6.92 22.64
N ARG A 63 -5.17 -7.19 23.39
CA ARG A 63 -6.56 -6.90 22.98
C ARG A 63 -6.79 -5.41 22.66
N ALA A 64 -6.05 -4.51 23.31
CA ALA A 64 -6.12 -3.09 23.07
C ALA A 64 -5.60 -2.70 21.68
N ASP A 65 -4.57 -3.40 21.20
CA ASP A 65 -3.98 -3.13 19.90
C ASP A 65 -4.77 -3.76 18.76
N ILE A 66 -5.52 -4.84 19.00
CA ILE A 66 -6.38 -5.47 17.99
C ILE A 66 -7.37 -4.44 17.40
N ARG A 67 -7.97 -3.59 18.23
CA ARG A 67 -8.90 -2.56 17.74
C ARG A 67 -8.22 -1.53 16.84
N LYS A 68 -7.00 -1.11 17.20
CA LYS A 68 -6.19 -0.19 16.39
C LYS A 68 -5.78 -0.84 15.08
N LEU A 69 -5.37 -2.11 15.12
CA LEU A 69 -5.00 -2.89 13.93
C LEU A 69 -6.18 -3.09 12.98
N ILE A 70 -7.37 -3.40 13.50
CA ILE A 70 -8.59 -3.52 12.68
C ILE A 70 -8.92 -2.16 12.05
N GLY A 71 -8.88 -1.06 12.82
CA GLY A 71 -9.11 0.28 12.30
C GLY A 71 -8.11 0.66 11.19
N ALA A 72 -6.83 0.40 11.41
CA ALA A 72 -5.79 0.64 10.42
C ALA A 72 -5.98 -0.24 9.16
N ALA A 73 -6.33 -1.52 9.33
CA ALA A 73 -6.59 -2.42 8.22
C ALA A 73 -7.79 -1.99 7.37
N LEU A 74 -8.86 -1.50 7.99
CA LEU A 74 -10.03 -0.97 7.27
C LEU A 74 -9.70 0.31 6.52
N LEU A 75 -8.98 1.25 7.15
CA LEU A 75 -8.61 2.53 6.52
C LEU A 75 -7.60 2.33 5.39
N ILE A 76 -6.50 1.64 5.66
CA ILE A 76 -5.39 1.48 4.71
C ILE A 76 -5.67 0.35 3.72
N GLY A 77 -6.18 -0.78 4.19
CA GLY A 77 -6.43 -1.96 3.36
C GLY A 77 -7.64 -1.80 2.45
N VAL A 78 -8.77 -1.35 2.99
CA VAL A 78 -10.02 -1.30 2.24
C VAL A 78 -10.27 0.09 1.66
N LEU A 79 -10.39 1.11 2.51
CA LEU A 79 -10.83 2.44 2.09
C LEU A 79 -9.84 3.06 1.10
N ARG A 80 -8.55 3.07 1.42
CA ARG A 80 -7.50 3.55 0.51
C ARG A 80 -7.52 2.81 -0.83
N LYS A 81 -7.69 1.47 -0.80
CA LYS A 81 -7.70 0.66 -2.02
C LYS A 81 -8.90 0.99 -2.91
N VAL A 82 -10.08 1.19 -2.33
CA VAL A 82 -11.28 1.63 -3.06
C VAL A 82 -11.03 2.95 -3.76
N PHE A 83 -10.55 3.96 -3.04
CA PHE A 83 -10.29 5.28 -3.62
C PHE A 83 -9.25 5.24 -4.74
N ILE A 84 -8.18 4.48 -4.58
CA ILE A 84 -7.15 4.32 -5.62
C ILE A 84 -7.74 3.67 -6.86
N MET A 85 -8.49 2.57 -6.72
CA MET A 85 -9.05 1.86 -7.89
C MET A 85 -10.06 2.71 -8.65
N TYR A 86 -10.94 3.45 -7.94
CA TYR A 86 -11.85 4.37 -8.59
C TYR A 86 -11.10 5.56 -9.22
N GLY A 87 -10.13 6.13 -8.53
CA GLY A 87 -9.29 7.20 -9.08
C GLY A 87 -8.58 6.75 -10.36
N LEU A 88 -7.96 5.58 -10.36
CA LEU A 88 -7.25 5.04 -11.51
C LEU A 88 -8.18 4.71 -12.68
N SER A 89 -9.43 4.32 -12.41
CA SER A 89 -10.42 4.09 -13.48
C SER A 89 -10.87 5.38 -14.19
N MET A 90 -10.57 6.54 -13.59
CA MET A 90 -10.99 7.87 -14.10
C MET A 90 -9.81 8.73 -14.57
N THR A 91 -8.57 8.31 -14.36
CA THR A 91 -7.37 9.07 -14.69
C THR A 91 -6.37 8.22 -15.48
N SER A 92 -5.29 8.89 -15.95
CA SER A 92 -4.17 8.18 -16.58
C SER A 92 -3.23 7.57 -15.53
N PRO A 93 -2.46 6.49 -15.87
CA PRO A 93 -1.44 5.92 -14.99
C PRO A 93 -0.38 6.93 -14.58
N ILE A 94 -0.08 7.87 -15.46
CA ILE A 94 0.93 8.92 -15.24
C ILE A 94 0.45 9.85 -14.12
N ASP A 95 -0.79 10.32 -14.19
CA ASP A 95 -1.36 11.22 -13.16
C ASP A 95 -1.44 10.50 -11.81
N GLY A 96 -1.86 9.23 -11.79
CA GLY A 96 -1.89 8.42 -10.59
C GLY A 96 -0.52 8.27 -9.94
N SER A 97 0.53 8.01 -10.73
CA SER A 97 1.90 7.85 -10.23
C SER A 97 2.49 9.17 -9.70
N ILE A 98 2.18 10.30 -10.34
CA ILE A 98 2.59 11.64 -9.86
C ILE A 98 1.95 11.94 -8.52
N ILE A 99 0.64 11.70 -8.37
CA ILE A 99 -0.08 11.92 -7.11
C ILE A 99 0.51 11.06 -6.00
N ASP A 100 0.80 9.78 -6.27
CA ASP A 100 1.36 8.86 -5.25
C ASP A 100 2.77 9.29 -4.81
N THR A 101 3.55 9.90 -5.71
CA THR A 101 4.88 10.45 -5.39
C THR A 101 4.80 11.66 -4.42
N ILE A 102 3.70 12.38 -4.41
CA ILE A 102 3.48 13.53 -3.51
C ILE A 102 3.07 13.08 -2.10
N VAL A 103 2.52 11.87 -1.95
CA VAL A 103 2.03 11.36 -0.65
C VAL A 103 3.07 11.44 0.47
N PRO A 104 4.34 11.03 0.31
CA PRO A 104 5.35 11.15 1.36
C PRO A 104 5.58 12.60 1.82
N LEU A 105 5.52 13.56 0.89
CA LEU A 105 5.66 14.99 1.19
C LEU A 105 4.46 15.50 1.98
N LEU A 106 3.25 15.08 1.63
CA LEU A 106 2.03 15.42 2.38
C LEU A 106 2.05 14.83 3.79
N VAL A 107 2.49 13.57 3.93
CA VAL A 107 2.63 12.92 5.25
C VAL A 107 3.65 13.68 6.11
N LEU A 108 4.79 14.05 5.54
CA LEU A 108 5.80 14.85 6.26
C LEU A 108 5.24 16.21 6.68
N ALA A 109 4.57 16.91 5.77
CA ALA A 109 3.96 18.21 6.06
C ALA A 109 2.92 18.10 7.18
N LEU A 110 2.05 17.09 7.13
CA LEU A 110 1.04 16.85 8.14
C LEU A 110 1.67 16.45 9.50
N SER A 111 2.71 15.63 9.51
CA SER A 111 3.38 15.23 10.76
C SER A 111 4.01 16.42 11.47
N VAL A 112 4.58 17.36 10.71
CA VAL A 112 5.13 18.60 11.26
C VAL A 112 4.03 19.52 11.75
N LEU A 113 2.94 19.70 10.98
CA LEU A 113 1.79 20.54 11.37
C LEU A 113 1.10 20.02 12.64
N LEU A 114 1.03 18.72 12.80
CA LEU A 114 0.46 18.08 14.00
C LEU A 114 1.44 18.04 15.19
N GLY A 115 2.66 18.56 15.02
CA GLY A 115 3.68 18.57 16.08
C GLY A 115 4.23 17.20 16.43
N MET A 116 4.00 16.19 15.58
CA MET A 116 4.49 14.83 15.78
C MET A 116 5.97 14.70 15.41
N ASP A 117 6.45 15.57 14.53
CA ASP A 117 7.85 15.60 14.09
C ASP A 117 8.40 17.02 14.17
N ARG A 118 9.69 17.16 14.43
CA ARG A 118 10.39 18.46 14.46
C ARG A 118 11.34 18.52 13.28
N PHE A 119 11.34 19.64 12.58
CA PHE A 119 12.39 19.92 11.60
C PHE A 119 13.74 19.96 12.30
N THR A 120 14.49 18.86 12.23
CA THR A 120 15.90 18.87 12.64
C THR A 120 16.71 19.37 11.44
N ARG A 121 17.31 20.55 11.57
CA ARG A 121 18.31 20.98 10.59
C ARG A 121 19.49 20.03 10.70
N LEU A 122 19.79 19.33 9.61
CA LEU A 122 21.05 18.63 9.40
C LEU A 122 22.22 19.62 9.38
#